data_9f02d9ecca81dbe4ac4f89ed6c303876
#
_entry.id   9f02d9ecca81dbe4ac4f89ed6c303876
#
_cell.length_a   1.000
_cell.length_b   1.000
_cell.length_c   1.000
_cell.angle_alpha   90.00
_cell.angle_beta   90.00
_cell.angle_gamma   90.00
#
_symmetry.space_group_name_H-M   'P 1'
#
loop_
_entity.id
_entity.type
_entity.pdbx_description
1 polymer ?
#
loop_
_entity_poly.entity_id
_entity_poly.type
_entity_poly.pdbx_seq_one_letter_code
_entity_poly.pdbx_strand_id
1 'polypeptide(L)' 'MCLSTAYKLTDGVEYKIGDYISAMDINGEEITLTDIMGSVTNIIGKLKKIDLEKNIILIEAEA' A
#
# COMPACT_ATOMS: atom_id res chain seq x y z
N MET A 1 -5.88 -10.20 -14.32
CA MET A 1 -4.94 -9.45 -13.46
C MET A 1 -5.67 -8.98 -12.22
N CYS A 2 -5.08 -9.21 -11.06
CA CYS A 2 -5.67 -8.79 -9.79
C CYS A 2 -5.06 -7.47 -9.35
N LEU A 3 -5.90 -6.48 -9.08
CA LEU A 3 -5.47 -5.20 -8.56
C LEU A 3 -5.73 -5.16 -7.07
N SER A 4 -4.85 -4.50 -6.33
CA SER A 4 -4.90 -4.50 -4.88
C SER A 4 -5.38 -3.17 -4.33
N THR A 5 -5.91 -3.22 -3.11
CA THR A 5 -6.25 -2.04 -2.35
C THR A 5 -5.21 -1.89 -1.24
N ALA A 6 -4.68 -0.69 -1.09
CA ALA A 6 -3.64 -0.44 -0.09
C ALA A 6 -4.21 0.34 1.09
N TYR A 7 -3.80 -0.07 2.27
CA TYR A 7 -4.18 0.56 3.53
C TYR A 7 -2.93 0.94 4.32
N LYS A 8 -3.02 2.04 5.03
CA LYS A 8 -1.99 2.46 5.99
C LYS A 8 -2.49 2.14 7.39
N LEU A 9 -1.66 1.45 8.17
CA LEU A 9 -1.96 1.17 9.58
C LEU A 9 -1.18 2.15 10.43
N THR A 10 -1.88 2.98 11.19
CA THR A 10 -1.30 3.96 12.11
C THR A 10 -2.07 3.91 13.42
N ASP A 11 -1.35 3.69 14.51
CA ASP A 11 -1.94 3.62 15.85
C ASP A 11 -3.12 2.65 15.92
N GLY A 12 -2.97 1.50 15.25
CA GLY A 12 -4.00 0.46 15.26
C GLY A 12 -5.20 0.74 14.37
N VAL A 13 -5.18 1.83 13.60
CA VAL A 13 -6.28 2.19 12.71
C VAL A 13 -5.83 2.08 11.27
N GLU A 14 -6.67 1.48 10.43
CA GLU A 14 -6.40 1.32 9.01
C GLU A 14 -7.07 2.41 8.20
N TYR A 15 -6.31 3.04 7.34
CA TYR A 15 -6.79 4.08 6.44
C TYR A 15 -6.54 3.63 5.01
N LYS A 16 -7.56 3.69 4.16
CA LYS A 16 -7.37 3.36 2.75
C LYS A 16 -6.56 4.46 2.08
N ILE A 17 -5.49 4.09 1.39
CA ILE A 17 -4.61 5.04 0.71
C ILE A 17 -4.60 4.87 -0.80
N GLY A 18 -5.15 3.79 -1.33
CA GLY A 18 -5.23 3.64 -2.77
C GLY A 18 -6.01 2.42 -3.21
N ASP A 19 -6.70 2.57 -4.35
CA ASP A 19 -7.40 1.48 -5.02
C ASP A 19 -6.70 1.14 -6.32
N TYR A 20 -6.97 -0.06 -6.82
CA TYR A 20 -6.49 -0.51 -8.13
C TYR A 20 -4.97 -0.42 -8.25
N ILE A 21 -4.28 -0.80 -7.18
CA ILE A 21 -2.81 -0.75 -7.16
C ILE A 21 -2.27 -1.85 -8.08
N SER A 22 -1.46 -1.45 -9.05
CA SER A 22 -0.88 -2.38 -10.02
C SER A 22 0.59 -2.66 -9.76
N ALA A 23 1.27 -1.79 -9.01
CA ALA A 23 2.69 -1.96 -8.71
C ALA A 23 3.05 -1.34 -7.37
N MET A 24 4.03 -1.94 -6.72
CA MET A 24 4.57 -1.42 -5.47
C MET A 24 6.07 -1.56 -5.51
N ASP A 25 6.76 -0.44 -5.33
CA ASP A 25 8.22 -0.42 -5.26
C ASP A 25 8.65 -0.10 -3.84
N ILE A 26 9.64 -0.82 -3.34
CA ILE A 26 10.14 -0.63 -1.99
C ILE A 26 11.60 -0.22 -2.06
N ASN A 27 11.92 0.93 -1.49
CA ASN A 27 13.27 1.43 -1.42
C ASN A 27 13.54 1.87 0.02
N GLY A 28 14.13 0.95 0.81
CA GLY A 28 14.29 1.18 2.23
C GLY A 28 12.93 1.29 2.90
N GLU A 29 12.66 2.41 3.54
CA GLU A 29 11.37 2.65 4.18
C GLU A 29 10.41 3.41 3.27
N GLU A 30 10.84 3.78 2.07
CA GLU A 30 9.97 4.44 1.13
C GLU A 30 9.25 3.40 0.27
N ILE A 31 7.94 3.46 0.28
CA ILE A 31 7.10 2.56 -0.50
C ILE A 31 6.35 3.42 -1.51
N THR A 32 6.47 3.06 -2.78
CA THR A 32 5.81 3.77 -3.87
C THR A 32 4.73 2.88 -4.45
N LEU A 33 3.49 3.34 -4.41
CA LEU A 33 2.34 2.62 -4.95
C LEU A 33 1.92 3.27 -6.24
N THR A 34 1.73 2.46 -7.28
CA THR A 34 1.26 2.95 -8.58
C THR A 34 -0.05 2.27 -8.89
N ASP A 35 -1.06 3.05 -9.26
CA ASP A 35 -2.35 2.49 -9.63
C ASP A 35 -2.46 2.30 -11.14
N ILE A 36 -3.55 1.70 -11.57
CA ILE A 36 -3.76 1.36 -12.98
C ILE A 36 -3.85 2.58 -13.88
N MET A 37 -4.15 3.75 -13.33
CA MET A 37 -4.22 5.00 -14.09
C MET A 37 -2.88 5.72 -14.14
N GLY A 38 -1.85 5.16 -13.48
CA GLY A 38 -0.53 5.76 -13.45
C GLY A 38 -0.31 6.74 -12.32
N SER A 39 -1.28 6.91 -11.44
CA SER A 39 -1.11 7.77 -10.26
C SER A 39 -0.16 7.11 -9.27
N VAL A 40 0.69 7.91 -8.64
CA VAL A 40 1.73 7.45 -7.74
C VAL A 40 1.53 8.01 -6.35
N THR A 41 1.62 7.16 -5.35
CA THR A 41 1.54 7.53 -3.95
C THR A 41 2.79 7.05 -3.25
N ASN A 42 3.47 7.95 -2.55
CA ASN A 42 4.66 7.60 -1.77
C ASN A 42 4.30 7.59 -0.29
N ILE A 43 4.78 6.57 0.41
CA ILE A 43 4.54 6.46 1.85
C ILE A 43 5.80 5.97 2.53
N ILE A 44 6.10 6.54 3.69
CA ILE A 44 7.22 6.11 4.53
C ILE A 44 6.67 5.14 5.56
N GLY A 45 7.16 3.92 5.55
CA GLY A 45 6.69 2.90 6.48
C GLY A 45 7.28 1.55 6.14
N LYS A 46 6.64 0.52 6.67
CA LYS A 46 7.08 -0.86 6.46
C LYS A 46 5.91 -1.69 5.98
N LEU A 47 6.19 -2.55 5.01
CA LEU A 47 5.19 -3.49 4.55
C LEU A 47 4.88 -4.46 5.69
N LYS A 48 3.63 -4.50 6.12
CA LYS A 48 3.21 -5.36 7.20
C LYS A 48 2.60 -6.65 6.70
N LYS A 49 1.77 -6.56 5.66
CA LYS A 49 1.07 -7.74 5.18
C LYS A 49 0.62 -7.53 3.73
N ILE A 50 0.72 -8.59 2.96
CA ILE A 50 0.06 -8.69 1.66
C ILE A 50 -0.87 -9.88 1.75
N ASP A 51 -2.16 -9.63 1.53
CA ASP A 51 -3.17 -10.68 1.49
C ASP A 51 -3.48 -10.94 0.02
N LEU A 52 -2.96 -12.04 -0.50
CA LEU A 52 -3.10 -12.36 -1.92
C LEU A 52 -4.48 -12.86 -2.28
N GLU A 53 -5.21 -13.35 -1.31
CA GLU A 53 -6.56 -13.84 -1.52
C GLU A 53 -7.55 -12.68 -1.63
N LYS A 54 -7.39 -11.69 -0.76
CA LYS A 54 -8.26 -10.50 -0.74
C LYS A 54 -7.69 -9.34 -1.53
N ASN A 55 -6.46 -9.47 -2.02
CA ASN A 55 -5.77 -8.41 -2.75
C ASN A 55 -5.65 -7.12 -1.93
N ILE A 56 -5.14 -7.28 -0.72
CA ILE A 56 -4.95 -6.16 0.21
C ILE A 56 -3.47 -6.02 0.55
N ILE A 57 -3.01 -4.79 0.53
CA ILE A 57 -1.65 -4.42 0.95
C ILE A 57 -1.79 -3.58 2.22
N LEU A 58 -1.10 -3.98 3.27
CA LEU A 58 -1.12 -3.26 4.53
C LEU A 58 0.28 -2.75 4.85
N ILE A 59 0.38 -1.44 5.01
CA ILE A 59 1.64 -0.75 5.28
C ILE A 59 1.56 -0.11 6.66
N GLU A 60 2.49 -0.46 7.54
CA GLU A 60 2.57 0.16 8.85
C GLU A 60 3.37 1.45 8.74
N ALA A 61 2.77 2.56 9.13
CA ALA A 61 3.40 3.87 9.03
C ALA A 61 3.16 4.66 10.32
N GLU A 62 4.12 5.50 10.65
CA GLU A 62 3.97 6.39 11.80
C GLU A 62 3.08 7.56 11.42
N ALA A 63 2.38 8.08 12.41
CA ALA A 63 1.46 9.20 12.21
C ALA A 63 2.19 10.50 11.81
#